data_6b2f7acd7519b246b46534d62ee3b108
#
_entry.id   6b2f7acd7519b246b46534d62ee3b108
#
_cell.length_a   1.000
_cell.length_b   1.000
_cell.length_c   1.000
_cell.angle_alpha   90.00
_cell.angle_beta   90.00
_cell.angle_gamma   90.00
#
_symmetry.space_group_name_H-M   'P 1'
#
loop_
_entity.id
_entity.type
_entity.pdbx_description
1 polymer ?
#
loop_
_entity_poly.entity_id
_entity_poly.type
_entity_poly.pdbx_seq_one_letter_code
_entity_poly.pdbx_strand_id
1 'polypeptide(L)'
;MANSNTALIEKPATAISPRRKRRQRECLKAVCFFMLIGLGLSVAVSVFVMRTLSPVTVTFDMTDTVNQYQQQMAQQFNAENSLSEQQIAQATQRFQVALSESLSEYQVQHRALILVTPAVVMGADDITVDIQAAIASKMAQ
;
A
#
# COMPACT_ATOMS: atom_id res chain seq x y z
N MET A 1 24.45 -30.48 84.77
CA MET A 1 23.17 -29.84 85.01
C MET A 1 23.07 -28.65 84.06
N ALA A 2 22.59 -28.89 82.93
CA ALA A 2 22.34 -27.85 81.97
C ALA A 2 21.12 -28.25 81.09
N ASN A 3 20.10 -27.52 81.21
CA ASN A 3 18.88 -27.75 80.49
C ASN A 3 18.81 -26.74 79.37
N SER A 4 19.02 -27.22 78.14
CA SER A 4 18.95 -26.42 76.93
C SER A 4 17.52 -26.46 76.36
N ASN A 5 16.76 -25.46 76.62
CA ASN A 5 15.48 -25.25 75.94
C ASN A 5 15.73 -24.55 74.58
N THR A 6 15.79 -25.36 73.55
CA THR A 6 15.72 -24.86 72.14
C THR A 6 14.26 -24.54 71.82
N ALA A 7 13.91 -23.28 71.90
CA ALA A 7 12.62 -22.78 71.39
C ALA A 7 12.67 -22.78 69.88
N LEU A 8 11.97 -23.70 69.22
CA LEU A 8 11.67 -23.70 67.80
C LEU A 8 10.71 -22.54 67.56
N ILE A 9 11.22 -21.51 66.92
CA ILE A 9 10.42 -20.41 66.39
C ILE A 9 9.65 -20.96 65.18
N GLU A 10 8.46 -21.37 65.43
CA GLU A 10 7.48 -21.75 64.43
C GLU A 10 7.01 -20.48 63.71
N LYS A 11 7.50 -20.31 62.47
CA LYS A 11 7.12 -19.19 61.57
C LYS A 11 5.64 -19.35 61.23
N PRO A 12 4.75 -18.39 61.53
CA PRO A 12 3.34 -18.53 61.22
C PRO A 12 3.19 -18.52 59.67
N ALA A 13 2.73 -19.65 59.14
CA ALA A 13 2.25 -19.73 57.76
C ALA A 13 1.16 -18.70 57.55
N THR A 14 1.45 -17.66 56.85
CA THR A 14 0.52 -16.59 56.46
C THR A 14 -0.57 -17.20 55.60
N ALA A 15 -1.65 -17.66 56.22
CA ALA A 15 -2.85 -18.13 55.51
C ALA A 15 -3.43 -16.95 54.77
N ILE A 16 -3.21 -16.90 53.47
CA ILE A 16 -3.79 -15.88 52.58
C ILE A 16 -5.30 -16.01 52.61
N SER A 17 -5.99 -15.01 53.20
CA SER A 17 -7.42 -15.03 53.42
C SER A 17 -8.17 -15.26 52.10
N PRO A 18 -9.22 -16.06 52.08
CA PRO A 18 -9.97 -16.41 50.85
C PRO A 18 -10.57 -15.19 50.13
N ARG A 19 -10.80 -14.10 50.86
CA ARG A 19 -11.27 -12.79 50.29
C ARG A 19 -10.21 -12.13 49.42
N ARG A 20 -8.91 -12.30 49.72
CA ARG A 20 -7.79 -11.72 48.95
C ARG A 20 -7.60 -12.46 47.60
N LYS A 21 -7.77 -13.78 47.60
CA LYS A 21 -7.74 -14.63 46.41
C LYS A 21 -8.89 -14.31 45.42
N ARG A 22 -10.09 -13.99 45.95
CA ARG A 22 -11.24 -13.63 45.13
C ARG A 22 -11.05 -12.28 44.44
N ARG A 23 -10.57 -11.26 45.15
CA ARG A 23 -10.23 -9.95 44.59
C ARG A 23 -9.12 -10.05 43.53
N GLN A 24 -8.11 -10.87 43.74
CA GLN A 24 -7.05 -11.08 42.76
C GLN A 24 -7.57 -11.72 41.46
N ARG A 25 -8.51 -12.67 41.56
CA ARG A 25 -9.12 -13.30 40.40
C ARG A 25 -10.00 -12.33 39.58
N GLU A 26 -10.74 -11.47 40.23
CA GLU A 26 -11.54 -10.44 39.56
C GLU A 26 -10.66 -9.39 38.90
N CYS A 27 -9.57 -8.96 39.58
CA CYS A 27 -8.58 -8.06 38.99
C CYS A 27 -7.89 -8.69 37.80
N LEU A 28 -7.53 -9.97 37.87
CA LEU A 28 -6.87 -10.70 36.76
C LEU A 28 -7.80 -10.84 35.57
N LYS A 29 -9.10 -11.14 35.81
CA LYS A 29 -10.10 -11.20 34.72
C LYS A 29 -10.27 -9.85 34.05
N ALA A 30 -10.35 -8.76 34.82
CA ALA A 30 -10.45 -7.41 34.30
C ALA A 30 -9.20 -7.07 33.41
N VAL A 31 -7.99 -7.36 33.89
CA VAL A 31 -6.75 -7.14 33.14
C VAL A 31 -6.73 -7.97 31.85
N CYS A 32 -7.09 -9.26 31.90
CA CYS A 32 -7.19 -10.11 30.73
C CYS A 32 -8.22 -9.58 29.72
N PHE A 33 -9.35 -9.09 30.19
CA PHE A 33 -10.40 -8.53 29.33
C PHE A 33 -9.93 -7.26 28.61
N PHE A 34 -9.25 -6.34 29.34
CA PHE A 34 -8.66 -5.14 28.71
C PHE A 34 -7.54 -5.47 27.74
N MET A 35 -6.72 -6.47 28.03
CA MET A 35 -5.69 -6.96 27.12
C MET A 35 -6.29 -7.53 25.83
N LEU A 36 -7.36 -8.30 25.92
CA LEU A 36 -8.06 -8.87 24.76
C LEU A 36 -8.70 -7.77 23.90
N ILE A 37 -9.32 -6.77 24.52
CA ILE A 37 -9.88 -5.61 23.79
C ILE A 37 -8.77 -4.83 23.09
N GLY A 38 -7.66 -4.55 23.79
CA GLY A 38 -6.52 -3.83 23.21
C GLY A 38 -5.90 -4.59 22.02
N LEU A 39 -5.77 -5.91 22.15
CA LEU A 39 -5.26 -6.76 21.05
C LEU A 39 -6.23 -6.77 19.87
N GLY A 40 -7.55 -6.91 20.12
CA GLY A 40 -8.57 -6.88 19.09
C GLY A 40 -8.61 -5.55 18.34
N LEU A 41 -8.51 -4.44 19.06
CA LEU A 41 -8.47 -3.10 18.47
C LEU A 41 -7.21 -2.90 17.62
N SER A 42 -6.05 -3.38 18.10
CA SER A 42 -4.78 -3.31 17.37
C SER A 42 -4.84 -4.07 16.04
N VAL A 43 -5.41 -5.27 16.04
CA VAL A 43 -5.59 -6.06 14.80
C VAL A 43 -6.56 -5.37 13.86
N ALA A 44 -7.67 -4.83 14.35
CA ALA A 44 -8.65 -4.12 13.52
C ALA A 44 -8.04 -2.89 12.86
N VAL A 45 -7.29 -2.07 13.59
CA VAL A 45 -6.58 -0.91 13.05
C VAL A 45 -5.53 -1.35 12.01
N SER A 46 -4.76 -2.40 12.27
CA SER A 46 -3.75 -2.91 11.34
C SER A 46 -4.37 -3.37 10.02
N VAL A 47 -5.46 -4.12 10.06
CA VAL A 47 -6.19 -4.57 8.86
C VAL A 47 -6.79 -3.39 8.10
N PHE A 48 -7.35 -2.41 8.82
CA PHE A 48 -7.89 -1.20 8.21
C PHE A 48 -6.81 -0.41 7.46
N VAL A 49 -5.66 -0.18 8.10
CA VAL A 49 -4.51 0.51 7.49
C VAL A 49 -4.00 -0.24 6.26
N MET A 50 -3.84 -1.56 6.33
CA MET A 50 -3.43 -2.35 5.18
C MET A 50 -4.40 -2.21 3.99
N ARG A 51 -5.71 -2.27 4.23
CA ARG A 51 -6.70 -2.16 3.15
C ARG A 51 -6.79 -0.76 2.53
N THR A 52 -6.54 0.29 3.31
CA THR A 52 -6.69 1.68 2.84
C THR A 52 -5.40 2.28 2.28
N LEU A 53 -4.23 1.80 2.72
CA LEU A 53 -2.92 2.36 2.33
C LEU A 53 -2.14 1.49 1.34
N SER A 54 -2.55 0.25 1.09
CA SER A 54 -1.85 -0.60 0.09
C SER A 54 -2.07 -0.04 -1.31
N PRO A 55 -1.01 0.33 -2.04
CA PRO A 55 -1.13 0.76 -3.43
C PRO A 55 -1.60 -0.41 -4.29
N VAL A 56 -2.46 -0.11 -5.26
CA VAL A 56 -2.83 -1.07 -6.30
C VAL A 56 -1.69 -1.16 -7.30
N THR A 57 -1.26 -2.38 -7.63
CA THR A 57 -0.23 -2.57 -8.66
C THR A 57 -0.90 -2.74 -10.01
N VAL A 58 -0.50 -1.92 -10.98
CA VAL A 58 -1.03 -1.92 -12.34
C VAL A 58 0.10 -2.00 -13.36
N THR A 59 -0.18 -2.46 -14.56
CA THR A 59 0.77 -2.52 -15.67
C THR A 59 0.44 -1.51 -16.75
N PHE A 60 1.48 -1.02 -17.40
CA PHE A 60 1.40 -0.12 -18.54
C PHE A 60 2.37 -0.57 -19.64
N ASP A 61 1.88 -0.73 -20.88
CA ASP A 61 2.71 -1.04 -22.03
C ASP A 61 3.19 0.24 -22.72
N MET A 62 4.41 0.63 -22.37
CA MET A 62 5.09 1.77 -22.98
C MET A 62 5.36 1.52 -24.48
N THR A 63 5.75 0.30 -24.85
CA THR A 63 6.12 -0.05 -26.21
C THR A 63 4.92 0.04 -27.15
N ASP A 64 3.80 -0.53 -26.72
CA ASP A 64 2.55 -0.46 -27.50
C ASP A 64 2.09 0.99 -27.66
N THR A 65 2.14 1.78 -26.59
CA THR A 65 1.73 3.20 -26.63
C THR A 65 2.60 4.03 -27.57
N VAL A 66 3.92 3.84 -27.54
CA VAL A 66 4.84 4.53 -28.44
C VAL A 66 4.63 4.09 -29.92
N ASN A 67 4.45 2.80 -30.15
CA ASN A 67 4.20 2.26 -31.48
C ASN A 67 2.87 2.79 -32.06
N GLN A 68 1.84 2.84 -31.25
CA GLN A 68 0.54 3.40 -31.66
C GLN A 68 0.66 4.88 -32.03
N TYR A 69 1.38 5.66 -31.21
CA TYR A 69 1.65 7.07 -31.52
C TYR A 69 2.40 7.25 -32.83
N GLN A 70 3.44 6.45 -33.04
CA GLN A 70 4.21 6.49 -34.30
C GLN A 70 3.35 6.12 -35.53
N GLN A 71 2.49 5.12 -35.41
CA GLN A 71 1.56 4.75 -36.48
C GLN A 71 0.57 5.88 -36.79
N GLN A 72 0.03 6.54 -35.76
CA GLN A 72 -0.86 7.68 -35.97
C GLN A 72 -0.16 8.84 -36.64
N MET A 73 1.09 9.13 -36.25
CA MET A 73 1.92 10.14 -36.92
C MET A 73 2.15 9.77 -38.39
N ALA A 74 2.53 8.53 -38.68
CA ALA A 74 2.77 8.07 -40.03
C ALA A 74 1.52 8.13 -40.94
N GLN A 75 0.33 7.92 -40.37
CA GLN A 75 -0.93 8.03 -41.12
C GLN A 75 -1.32 9.48 -41.41
N GLN A 76 -1.01 10.41 -40.53
CA GLN A 76 -1.32 11.82 -40.69
C GLN A 76 -0.40 12.54 -41.67
N PHE A 77 0.80 12.02 -41.84
CA PHE A 77 1.85 12.63 -42.67
C PHE A 77 2.25 11.70 -43.81
N ASN A 78 1.70 11.97 -44.99
CA ASN A 78 2.08 11.32 -46.26
C ASN A 78 3.32 12.01 -46.84
N ALA A 79 3.97 11.35 -47.82
CA ALA A 79 5.19 11.83 -48.48
C ALA A 79 5.11 13.26 -49.08
N GLU A 80 3.89 13.77 -49.28
CA GLU A 80 3.62 15.13 -49.77
C GLU A 80 3.61 16.20 -48.68
N ASN A 81 3.46 15.79 -47.40
CA ASN A 81 3.41 16.69 -46.24
C ASN A 81 4.51 16.29 -45.24
N SER A 82 5.77 16.41 -45.62
CA SER A 82 6.88 16.14 -44.74
C SER A 82 6.96 17.17 -43.60
N LEU A 83 6.87 16.69 -42.36
CA LEU A 83 7.12 17.53 -41.20
C LEU A 83 8.59 18.03 -41.20
N SER A 84 8.78 19.27 -40.82
CA SER A 84 10.11 19.76 -40.49
C SER A 84 10.64 19.06 -39.24
N GLU A 85 11.96 18.91 -39.11
CA GLU A 85 12.57 18.34 -37.90
C GLU A 85 12.12 19.04 -36.61
N GLN A 86 11.89 20.34 -36.69
CA GLN A 86 11.38 21.12 -35.54
C GLN A 86 9.95 20.72 -35.15
N GLN A 87 9.07 20.42 -36.12
CA GLN A 87 7.71 19.97 -35.85
C GLN A 87 7.69 18.56 -35.24
N ILE A 88 8.55 17.67 -35.71
CA ILE A 88 8.73 16.34 -35.13
C ILE A 88 9.23 16.44 -33.69
N ALA A 89 10.23 17.28 -33.42
CA ALA A 89 10.75 17.49 -32.08
C ALA A 89 9.68 18.04 -31.12
N GLN A 90 8.90 19.02 -31.57
CA GLN A 90 7.79 19.58 -30.77
C GLN A 90 6.69 18.55 -30.49
N ALA A 91 6.29 17.77 -31.49
CA ALA A 91 5.29 16.73 -31.33
C ALA A 91 5.75 15.65 -30.33
N THR A 92 7.01 15.23 -30.45
CA THR A 92 7.61 14.27 -29.52
C THR A 92 7.67 14.82 -28.10
N GLN A 93 8.04 16.08 -27.93
CA GLN A 93 8.08 16.72 -26.62
C GLN A 93 6.68 16.81 -26.00
N ARG A 94 5.65 17.22 -26.76
CA ARG A 94 4.25 17.24 -26.31
C ARG A 94 3.78 15.87 -25.89
N PHE A 95 4.09 14.83 -26.66
CA PHE A 95 3.75 13.45 -26.30
C PHE A 95 4.41 13.02 -25.00
N GLN A 96 5.71 13.31 -24.80
CA GLN A 96 6.41 12.96 -23.55
C GLN A 96 5.81 13.68 -22.34
N VAL A 97 5.45 14.95 -22.48
CA VAL A 97 4.79 15.70 -21.40
C VAL A 97 3.41 15.09 -21.10
N ALA A 98 2.57 14.88 -22.15
CA ALA A 98 1.25 14.28 -21.97
C ALA A 98 1.31 12.88 -21.34
N LEU A 99 2.28 12.06 -21.74
CA LEU A 99 2.53 10.74 -21.16
C LEU A 99 2.89 10.83 -19.68
N SER A 100 3.89 11.66 -19.34
CA SER A 100 4.35 11.79 -17.95
C SER A 100 3.26 12.35 -17.03
N GLU A 101 2.50 13.32 -17.49
CA GLU A 101 1.37 13.88 -16.75
C GLU A 101 0.24 12.86 -16.56
N SER A 102 -0.12 12.11 -17.62
CA SER A 102 -1.18 11.09 -17.53
C SER A 102 -0.82 9.98 -16.56
N LEU A 103 0.43 9.50 -16.57
CA LEU A 103 0.90 8.51 -15.62
C LEU A 103 0.93 9.04 -14.18
N SER A 104 1.40 10.27 -13.97
CA SER A 104 1.44 10.92 -12.65
C SER A 104 0.04 11.16 -12.10
N GLU A 105 -0.88 11.61 -12.92
CA GLU A 105 -2.27 11.84 -12.54
C GLU A 105 -2.97 10.53 -12.15
N TYR A 106 -2.81 9.49 -12.96
CA TYR A 106 -3.34 8.16 -12.65
C TYR A 106 -2.78 7.61 -11.33
N GLN A 107 -1.47 7.72 -11.14
CA GLN A 107 -0.78 7.27 -9.92
C GLN A 107 -1.35 7.95 -8.67
N VAL A 108 -1.57 9.28 -8.72
CA VAL A 108 -2.11 10.04 -7.60
C VAL A 108 -3.58 9.72 -7.34
N GLN A 109 -4.40 9.66 -8.40
CA GLN A 109 -5.84 9.41 -8.28
C GLN A 109 -6.15 8.01 -7.74
N HIS A 110 -5.43 6.99 -8.23
CA HIS A 110 -5.67 5.59 -7.89
C HIS A 110 -4.71 5.05 -6.83
N ARG A 111 -3.76 5.86 -6.34
CA ARG A 111 -2.66 5.41 -5.47
C ARG A 111 -1.98 4.16 -6.03
N ALA A 112 -1.81 4.12 -7.34
CA ALA A 112 -1.31 2.97 -8.05
C ALA A 112 0.22 2.97 -8.13
N LEU A 113 0.82 1.78 -8.05
CA LEU A 113 2.18 1.52 -8.46
C LEU A 113 2.16 1.04 -9.91
N ILE A 114 2.64 1.88 -10.83
CA ILE A 114 2.63 1.58 -12.26
C ILE A 114 3.93 0.87 -12.62
N LEU A 115 3.82 -0.34 -13.14
CA LEU A 115 4.94 -1.15 -13.63
C LEU A 115 4.84 -1.30 -15.14
N VAL A 116 5.99 -1.47 -15.79
CA VAL A 116 6.01 -1.79 -17.22
C VAL A 116 5.61 -3.24 -17.46
N THR A 117 4.78 -3.50 -18.48
CA THR A 117 4.24 -4.84 -18.79
C THR A 117 5.29 -5.95 -18.80
N PRO A 118 6.51 -5.78 -19.39
CA PRO A 118 7.52 -6.83 -19.36
C PRO A 118 8.07 -7.19 -17.97
N ALA A 119 7.84 -6.36 -16.96
CA ALA A 119 8.31 -6.60 -15.59
C ALA A 119 7.32 -7.43 -14.75
N VAL A 120 6.10 -7.67 -15.25
CA VAL A 120 5.04 -8.36 -14.52
C VAL A 120 4.59 -9.60 -15.26
N VAL A 121 4.62 -10.76 -14.58
CA VAL A 121 4.22 -12.03 -15.18
C VAL A 121 2.72 -12.27 -15.06
N MET A 122 2.12 -11.91 -13.90
CA MET A 122 0.68 -12.10 -13.61
C MET A 122 0.22 -11.23 -12.43
N GLY A 123 -1.09 -10.96 -12.38
CA GLY A 123 -1.75 -10.44 -11.18
C GLY A 123 -1.81 -8.92 -11.06
N ALA A 124 -1.50 -8.17 -12.12
CA ALA A 124 -1.71 -6.73 -12.18
C ALA A 124 -2.67 -6.39 -13.31
N ASP A 125 -3.52 -5.39 -13.08
CA ASP A 125 -4.46 -4.89 -14.07
C ASP A 125 -3.73 -4.03 -15.11
N ASP A 126 -4.08 -4.18 -16.39
CA ASP A 126 -3.50 -3.40 -17.49
C ASP A 126 -4.29 -2.10 -17.67
N ILE A 127 -3.59 -0.98 -17.54
CA ILE A 127 -4.14 0.37 -17.69
C ILE A 127 -3.71 1.05 -19.00
N THR A 128 -3.13 0.32 -19.93
CA THR A 128 -2.56 0.87 -21.17
C THR A 128 -3.61 1.67 -21.95
N VAL A 129 -4.82 1.14 -22.09
CA VAL A 129 -5.92 1.80 -22.82
C VAL A 129 -6.36 3.11 -22.13
N ASP A 130 -6.44 3.13 -20.80
CA ASP A 130 -6.84 4.31 -20.04
C ASP A 130 -5.80 5.42 -20.17
N ILE A 131 -4.52 5.08 -20.08
CA ILE A 131 -3.43 6.04 -20.27
C ILE A 131 -3.37 6.54 -21.72
N GLN A 132 -3.56 5.68 -22.71
CA GLN A 132 -3.62 6.09 -24.11
C GLN A 132 -4.77 7.08 -24.37
N ALA A 133 -5.94 6.85 -23.82
CA ALA A 133 -7.06 7.77 -23.89
C ALA A 133 -6.77 9.12 -23.22
N ALA A 134 -6.12 9.10 -22.05
CA ALA A 134 -5.73 10.33 -21.35
C ALA A 134 -4.70 11.14 -22.16
N ILE A 135 -3.69 10.48 -22.74
CA ILE A 135 -2.70 11.12 -23.63
C ILE A 135 -3.39 11.76 -24.83
N ALA A 136 -4.29 11.03 -25.52
CA ALA A 136 -5.01 11.56 -26.67
C ALA A 136 -5.84 12.81 -26.31
N SER A 137 -6.49 12.81 -25.15
CA SER A 137 -7.23 13.98 -24.65
C SER A 137 -6.33 15.19 -24.40
N LYS A 138 -5.15 14.98 -23.81
CA LYS A 138 -4.18 16.05 -23.52
C LYS A 138 -3.51 16.60 -24.79
N MET A 139 -3.31 15.77 -25.79
CA MET A 139 -2.74 16.18 -27.08
C MET A 139 -3.74 16.90 -27.98
N ALA A 140 -5.05 16.75 -27.75
CA ALA A 140 -6.10 17.44 -28.50
C ALA A 140 -6.36 18.89 -28.04
N GLN A 141 -5.77 19.30 -26.90
CA GLN A 141 -5.85 20.65 -26.33
C GLN A 141 -4.74 21.54 -26.90
#